data_7e6ccbf030c9dc2d707d6b869ba0e3cf
#
_entry.id   7e6ccbf030c9dc2d707d6b869ba0e3cf
#
_cell.length_a   1.000
_cell.length_b   1.000
_cell.length_c   1.000
_cell.angle_alpha   90.00
_cell.angle_beta   90.00
_cell.angle_gamma   90.00
#
_symmetry.space_group_name_H-M   'P 1'
#
loop_
_entity.id
_entity.type
_entity.pdbx_description
1 polymer ?
#
loop_
_entity_poly.entity_id
_entity_poly.type
_entity_poly.pdbx_seq_one_letter_code
_entity_poly.pdbx_strand_id
1 'polypeptide(L)'
;AWAGLSVESLDEEATPRERRQAYARDITYATAKEVAADWLRDRLAASRASPSRSVRTLAGMLAEGVALPGRSVTADRLVMRGLAHAIVDEADALLIDEAVTPLIIAGDSGEAADERRGAAFRAAATIASTLAEVDDFKVDHAIREVTLTPRGRRKVAAADVQGVPVLAGVRRREELVVQALSARALHEQGRHYLVNEGKIVIVDEFTGRLMSDRTWRDGFHQAVEAKEGVVVTRPKETLDSISFQRFFGMYRRLAGMSGTLSEARRELWSVYSLPVTMIPRHRPSRLRRLPLTAFVRGEDRWRAVVDAIVELNRVGRPVLVGTRSVEASEALSIRLDQVAIPHRVLNALRHREEAQVIAAAGVRGAVTVATNMAGRGTDIRLGTGVEELGGLHVIATELHESERVDRQLAGRAARQGEPGSVQVFVSLEDELFVRFASLEAAAAQRLARDGVVPPMVAKAVARVAQARAQALAKRRRSDVLQSDDQLRDSLGFAAKGR
;
A
#
# COMPACT_ATOMS: atom_id res chain seq x y z
N ALA A 1 16.93 17.24 22.93
CA ALA A 1 17.65 18.38 23.54
C ALA A 1 16.89 18.99 24.73
N TRP A 2 15.62 19.40 24.58
CA TRP A 2 14.85 20.05 25.66
C TRP A 2 14.69 19.16 26.92
N ALA A 3 14.48 17.86 26.74
CA ALA A 3 14.33 16.89 27.84
C ALA A 3 15.66 16.31 28.32
N GLY A 4 16.81 16.79 27.86
CA GLY A 4 18.14 16.23 28.17
C GLY A 4 18.44 14.88 27.49
N LEU A 5 17.56 14.44 26.57
CA LEU A 5 17.72 13.18 25.85
C LEU A 5 18.49 13.38 24.53
N SER A 6 19.30 12.40 24.18
CA SER A 6 19.98 12.32 22.88
C SER A 6 19.04 11.78 21.81
N VAL A 7 19.04 12.42 20.63
CA VAL A 7 18.12 12.07 19.53
C VAL A 7 18.92 11.97 18.24
N GLU A 8 18.59 10.97 17.41
CA GLU A 8 19.14 10.77 16.06
C GLU A 8 18.06 10.28 15.12
N SER A 9 18.20 10.54 13.81
CA SER A 9 17.35 10.00 12.77
C SER A 9 18.11 9.01 11.90
N LEU A 10 17.43 7.99 11.41
CA LEU A 10 17.96 7.02 10.46
C LEU A 10 17.47 7.35 9.05
N ASP A 11 18.42 7.57 8.16
CA ASP A 11 18.17 7.67 6.73
C ASP A 11 18.32 6.30 6.05
N GLU A 12 17.69 6.13 4.90
CA GLU A 12 17.74 4.92 4.10
C GLU A 12 19.17 4.59 3.67
N GLU A 13 19.98 5.61 3.35
CA GLU A 13 21.38 5.48 2.91
C GLU A 13 22.38 5.32 4.08
N ALA A 14 21.94 5.34 5.34
CA ALA A 14 22.82 5.27 6.50
C ALA A 14 23.64 3.99 6.52
N THR A 15 24.95 4.15 6.73
CA THR A 15 25.91 3.03 6.88
C THR A 15 25.67 2.24 8.15
N PRO A 16 26.13 0.98 8.24
CA PRO A 16 25.99 0.18 9.48
C PRO A 16 26.60 0.85 10.71
N ARG A 17 27.62 1.69 10.55
CA ARG A 17 28.24 2.45 11.65
C ARG A 17 27.32 3.57 12.13
N GLU A 18 26.74 4.33 11.20
CA GLU A 18 25.78 5.40 11.51
C GLU A 18 24.51 4.83 12.13
N ARG A 19 23.99 3.71 11.61
CA ARG A 19 22.86 3.00 12.21
C ARG A 19 23.13 2.61 13.66
N ARG A 20 24.31 2.05 13.99
CA ARG A 20 24.68 1.74 15.36
C ARG A 20 24.75 2.99 16.25
N GLN A 21 25.26 4.10 15.74
CA GLN A 21 25.32 5.37 16.47
C GLN A 21 23.91 5.90 16.76
N ALA A 22 23.02 5.85 15.77
CA ALA A 22 21.63 6.28 15.91
C ALA A 22 20.88 5.40 16.93
N TYR A 23 21.00 4.08 16.83
CA TYR A 23 20.38 3.17 17.81
C TYR A 23 21.02 3.26 19.21
N ALA A 24 22.22 3.83 19.34
CA ALA A 24 22.84 4.09 20.63
C ALA A 24 22.26 5.31 21.37
N ARG A 25 21.45 6.16 20.70
CA ARG A 25 20.78 7.31 21.31
C ARG A 25 19.59 6.89 22.16
N ASP A 26 19.13 7.83 23.00
CA ASP A 26 17.94 7.61 23.84
C ASP A 26 16.68 7.49 22.97
N ILE A 27 16.59 8.29 21.89
CA ILE A 27 15.49 8.30 20.93
C ILE A 27 16.06 8.18 19.51
N THR A 28 15.57 7.21 18.75
CA THR A 28 15.88 7.03 17.33
C THR A 28 14.62 7.23 16.51
N TYR A 29 14.61 8.23 15.61
CA TYR A 29 13.58 8.37 14.60
C TYR A 29 13.93 7.54 13.36
N ALA A 30 13.04 6.69 12.93
CA ALA A 30 13.24 5.84 11.76
C ALA A 30 11.91 5.49 11.10
N THR A 31 11.95 5.11 9.83
CA THR A 31 10.78 4.49 9.19
C THR A 31 10.62 3.06 9.69
N ALA A 32 9.39 2.57 9.70
CA ALA A 32 9.10 1.20 10.11
C ALA A 32 9.83 0.17 9.27
N LYS A 33 9.98 0.44 7.97
CA LYS A 33 10.67 -0.44 7.03
C LYS A 33 12.15 -0.56 7.38
N GLU A 34 12.80 0.57 7.69
CA GLU A 34 14.21 0.58 8.07
C GLU A 34 14.46 -0.21 9.36
N VAL A 35 13.66 0.05 10.40
CA VAL A 35 13.82 -0.63 11.68
C VAL A 35 13.60 -2.15 11.55
N ALA A 36 12.56 -2.57 10.82
CA ALA A 36 12.28 -3.98 10.60
C ALA A 36 13.35 -4.65 9.69
N ALA A 37 13.87 -3.93 8.69
CA ALA A 37 14.96 -4.41 7.86
C ALA A 37 16.26 -4.59 8.65
N ASP A 38 16.60 -3.63 9.52
CA ASP A 38 17.78 -3.73 10.37
C ASP A 38 17.66 -4.91 11.34
N TRP A 39 16.47 -5.13 11.91
CA TRP A 39 16.24 -6.30 12.74
C TRP A 39 16.43 -7.62 11.98
N LEU A 40 15.92 -7.71 10.74
CA LEU A 40 16.11 -8.90 9.91
C LEU A 40 17.58 -9.09 9.50
N ARG A 41 18.30 -8.00 9.17
CA ARG A 41 19.75 -8.05 8.89
C ARG A 41 20.55 -8.54 10.08
N ASP A 42 20.25 -8.05 11.27
CA ASP A 42 20.88 -8.48 12.52
C ASP A 42 20.60 -9.97 12.80
N ARG A 43 19.38 -10.44 12.58
CA ARG A 43 19.01 -11.85 12.70
C ARG A 43 19.79 -12.74 11.73
N LEU A 44 19.92 -12.31 10.46
CA LEU A 44 20.73 -13.01 9.47
C LEU A 44 22.22 -13.01 9.82
N ALA A 45 22.75 -11.88 10.30
CA ALA A 45 24.13 -11.77 10.73
C ALA A 45 24.43 -12.69 11.94
N ALA A 46 23.52 -12.75 12.91
CA ALA A 46 23.60 -13.64 14.05
C ALA A 46 23.54 -15.12 13.65
N SER A 47 22.68 -15.49 12.67
CA SER A 47 22.57 -16.88 12.19
C SER A 47 23.82 -17.36 11.43
N ARG A 48 24.51 -16.47 10.72
CA ARG A 48 25.74 -16.76 9.95
C ARG A 48 27.00 -16.82 10.81
N ALA A 49 26.98 -16.23 12.00
CA ALA A 49 28.18 -15.99 12.80
C ALA A 49 28.75 -17.22 13.54
N SER A 50 28.13 -18.39 13.49
CA SER A 50 28.66 -19.71 13.95
C SER A 50 27.62 -20.63 14.60
N PRO A 51 27.75 -21.97 14.50
CA PRO A 51 26.80 -22.93 15.08
C PRO A 51 26.97 -23.09 16.62
N SER A 52 27.71 -22.22 17.30
CA SER A 52 27.89 -22.33 18.75
C SER A 52 26.62 -22.06 19.54
N ARG A 53 26.45 -22.75 20.66
CA ARG A 53 25.27 -22.66 21.54
C ARG A 53 24.96 -21.22 21.95
N SER A 54 26.02 -20.40 22.14
CA SER A 54 25.90 -18.99 22.53
C SER A 54 25.20 -18.12 21.44
N VAL A 55 25.48 -18.38 20.19
CA VAL A 55 24.85 -17.61 19.06
C VAL A 55 23.42 -18.00 18.85
N ARG A 56 23.05 -19.29 19.07
CA ARG A 56 21.65 -19.70 19.05
C ARG A 56 20.84 -19.06 20.18
N THR A 57 21.45 -18.90 21.36
CA THR A 57 20.83 -18.19 22.48
C THR A 57 20.69 -16.70 22.17
N LEU A 58 21.69 -16.08 21.52
CA LEU A 58 21.64 -14.69 21.08
C LEU A 58 20.58 -14.44 20.02
N ALA A 59 20.51 -15.30 19.02
CA ALA A 59 19.47 -15.25 17.98
C ALA A 59 18.07 -15.47 18.57
N GLY A 60 17.93 -16.35 19.57
CA GLY A 60 16.70 -16.54 20.33
C GLY A 60 16.30 -15.29 21.12
N MET A 61 17.22 -14.65 21.81
CA MET A 61 16.99 -13.41 22.56
C MET A 61 16.62 -12.24 21.64
N LEU A 62 17.27 -12.12 20.47
CA LEU A 62 16.91 -11.14 19.46
C LEU A 62 15.52 -11.42 18.88
N ALA A 63 15.17 -12.69 18.66
CA ALA A 63 13.85 -13.10 18.19
C ALA A 63 12.75 -12.82 19.23
N GLU A 64 13.09 -12.81 20.53
CA GLU A 64 12.19 -12.50 21.64
C GLU A 64 12.21 -11.01 22.03
N GLY A 65 12.94 -10.16 21.31
CA GLY A 65 13.03 -8.73 21.59
C GLY A 65 13.78 -8.38 22.90
N VAL A 66 14.58 -9.32 23.43
CA VAL A 66 15.32 -9.12 24.69
C VAL A 66 16.60 -8.33 24.42
N ALA A 67 16.87 -7.31 25.24
CA ALA A 67 18.11 -6.55 25.19
C ALA A 67 19.31 -7.45 25.54
N LEU A 68 20.39 -7.38 24.73
CA LEU A 68 21.56 -8.20 24.90
C LEU A 68 22.35 -7.79 26.15
N PRO A 69 22.63 -8.70 27.10
CA PRO A 69 23.50 -8.40 28.23
C PRO A 69 24.98 -8.50 27.83
N GLY A 70 25.71 -7.40 27.93
CA GLY A 70 27.17 -7.35 27.85
C GLY A 70 27.80 -7.34 26.45
N ARG A 71 29.05 -6.87 26.37
CA ARG A 71 29.86 -6.87 25.15
C ARG A 71 30.30 -8.30 24.80
N SER A 72 29.65 -8.91 23.82
CA SER A 72 30.12 -10.13 23.15
C SER A 72 30.75 -9.71 21.81
N VAL A 73 31.73 -10.45 21.31
CA VAL A 73 32.37 -10.22 19.99
C VAL A 73 31.36 -10.21 18.82
N THR A 74 30.21 -10.82 19.01
CA THR A 74 29.08 -10.78 18.09
C THR A 74 28.23 -9.50 18.22
N ALA A 75 28.20 -8.83 19.36
CA ALA A 75 27.46 -7.59 19.57
C ALA A 75 27.99 -6.43 18.71
N ASP A 76 29.29 -6.44 18.40
CA ASP A 76 29.91 -5.42 17.52
C ASP A 76 29.46 -5.53 16.05
N ARG A 77 28.85 -6.64 15.66
CA ARG A 77 28.30 -6.85 14.29
C ARG A 77 26.83 -6.46 14.16
N LEU A 78 26.10 -6.34 15.25
CA LEU A 78 24.69 -5.99 15.27
C LEU A 78 24.53 -4.46 15.31
N VAL A 79 23.49 -3.96 14.67
CA VAL A 79 23.20 -2.52 14.66
C VAL A 79 22.20 -2.14 15.75
N MET A 80 21.24 -3.01 16.09
CA MET A 80 20.18 -2.74 17.05
C MET A 80 20.56 -3.16 18.48
N ARG A 81 19.96 -2.50 19.48
CA ARG A 81 20.14 -2.81 20.92
C ARG A 81 19.05 -3.72 21.49
N GLY A 82 18.02 -4.01 20.70
CA GLY A 82 16.80 -4.71 21.10
C GLY A 82 15.55 -3.85 20.98
N LEU A 83 14.39 -4.46 21.22
CA LEU A 83 13.07 -3.88 20.98
C LEU A 83 12.41 -3.50 22.33
N ALA A 84 12.87 -2.39 22.95
CA ALA A 84 12.37 -1.97 24.25
C ALA A 84 11.05 -1.20 24.16
N HIS A 85 11.05 -0.06 23.47
CA HIS A 85 9.90 0.83 23.33
C HIS A 85 9.76 1.28 21.89
N ALA A 86 8.51 1.36 21.39
CA ALA A 86 8.19 2.01 20.15
C ALA A 86 6.97 2.93 20.32
N ILE A 87 7.04 4.11 19.72
CA ILE A 87 5.90 5.03 19.55
C ILE A 87 5.69 5.18 18.05
N VAL A 88 4.56 4.71 17.57
CA VAL A 88 4.22 4.69 16.14
C VAL A 88 3.31 5.87 15.84
N ASP A 89 3.82 6.81 15.01
CA ASP A 89 2.97 7.84 14.45
C ASP A 89 2.18 7.29 13.25
N GLU A 90 0.99 7.83 13.01
CA GLU A 90 0.06 7.30 12.00
C GLU A 90 -0.12 5.78 12.12
N ALA A 91 -0.35 5.32 13.34
CA ALA A 91 -0.35 3.90 13.70
C ALA A 91 -1.38 3.05 12.92
N ASP A 92 -2.43 3.65 12.40
CA ASP A 92 -3.40 2.99 11.54
C ASP A 92 -2.81 2.59 10.17
N ALA A 93 -1.96 3.44 9.59
CA ALA A 93 -1.29 3.07 8.35
C ALA A 93 -0.35 1.89 8.56
N LEU A 94 0.49 1.98 9.59
CA LEU A 94 1.55 1.01 9.80
C LEU A 94 1.04 -0.31 10.38
N LEU A 95 0.25 -0.25 11.45
CA LEU A 95 -0.20 -1.44 12.18
C LEU A 95 -1.40 -2.13 11.52
N ILE A 96 -2.11 -1.44 10.60
CA ILE A 96 -3.29 -1.98 9.93
C ILE A 96 -3.08 -2.04 8.40
N ASP A 97 -2.84 -0.91 7.72
CA ASP A 97 -2.83 -0.89 6.26
C ASP A 97 -1.60 -1.60 5.66
N GLU A 98 -0.41 -1.31 6.16
CA GLU A 98 0.82 -1.96 5.70
C GLU A 98 0.98 -3.41 6.21
N ALA A 99 0.16 -3.82 7.18
CA ALA A 99 0.22 -5.16 7.77
C ALA A 99 -0.32 -6.28 6.87
N VAL A 100 -0.71 -5.98 5.64
CA VAL A 100 -1.16 -6.97 4.62
C VAL A 100 0.00 -7.67 3.90
N THR A 101 1.23 -7.13 4.00
CA THR A 101 2.42 -7.71 3.38
C THR A 101 3.55 -7.80 4.39
N PRO A 102 4.26 -8.95 4.49
CA PRO A 102 5.44 -9.01 5.33
C PRO A 102 6.61 -8.27 4.69
N LEU A 103 7.52 -7.77 5.52
CA LEU A 103 8.83 -7.32 5.07
C LEU A 103 9.70 -8.53 4.75
N ILE A 104 10.44 -8.46 3.64
CA ILE A 104 11.30 -9.52 3.17
C ILE A 104 12.69 -8.97 2.92
N ILE A 105 13.70 -9.68 3.35
CA ILE A 105 15.05 -9.54 2.84
C ILE A 105 15.27 -10.61 1.79
N ALA A 106 15.53 -10.16 0.57
CA ALA A 106 15.91 -11.02 -0.52
C ALA A 106 17.44 -11.13 -0.59
N GLY A 107 17.92 -12.31 -0.95
CA GLY A 107 19.31 -12.50 -1.32
C GLY A 107 19.62 -11.78 -2.61
N ASP A 108 20.86 -11.28 -2.69
CA ASP A 108 21.37 -10.73 -3.93
C ASP A 108 21.66 -11.90 -4.89
N SER A 109 20.68 -12.22 -5.73
CA SER A 109 20.86 -13.25 -6.76
C SER A 109 21.64 -12.72 -7.97
N GLY A 110 22.13 -11.48 -7.89
CA GLY A 110 22.71 -10.75 -9.00
C GLY A 110 21.67 -10.42 -10.08
N GLU A 111 21.83 -9.33 -10.80
CA GLU A 111 20.98 -8.96 -11.94
C GLU A 111 21.21 -9.88 -13.18
N ALA A 112 21.91 -11.01 -13.00
CA ALA A 112 22.21 -11.93 -14.09
C ALA A 112 20.94 -12.54 -14.65
N ALA A 113 20.74 -12.39 -15.94
CA ALA A 113 19.68 -13.06 -16.68
C ALA A 113 19.81 -14.59 -16.52
N ASP A 114 18.70 -15.26 -16.21
CA ASP A 114 18.62 -16.71 -16.26
C ASP A 114 17.91 -17.12 -17.55
N GLU A 115 18.66 -17.30 -18.62
CA GLU A 115 18.10 -17.60 -19.93
C GLU A 115 17.21 -18.85 -19.95
N ARG A 116 17.55 -19.88 -19.17
CA ARG A 116 16.75 -21.12 -19.13
C ARG A 116 15.39 -20.88 -18.45
N ARG A 117 15.39 -20.15 -17.34
CA ARG A 117 14.16 -19.76 -16.66
C ARG A 117 13.40 -18.70 -17.45
N GLY A 118 14.10 -17.73 -18.04
CA GLY A 118 13.52 -16.72 -18.93
C GLY A 118 12.78 -17.35 -20.10
N ALA A 119 13.35 -18.37 -20.73
CA ALA A 119 12.69 -19.15 -21.77
C ALA A 119 11.39 -19.81 -21.28
N ALA A 120 11.36 -20.30 -20.03
CA ALA A 120 10.16 -20.91 -19.46
C ALA A 120 9.04 -19.88 -19.23
N PHE A 121 9.35 -18.69 -18.74
CA PHE A 121 8.35 -17.63 -18.55
C PHE A 121 7.83 -17.11 -19.90
N ARG A 122 8.69 -16.91 -20.89
CA ARG A 122 8.28 -16.52 -22.25
C ARG A 122 7.40 -17.59 -22.91
N ALA A 123 7.76 -18.86 -22.80
CA ALA A 123 6.92 -19.96 -23.31
C ALA A 123 5.56 -20.03 -22.58
N ALA A 124 5.54 -19.83 -21.26
CA ALA A 124 4.29 -19.78 -20.49
C ALA A 124 3.42 -18.57 -20.92
N ALA A 125 4.02 -17.40 -21.20
CA ALA A 125 3.31 -16.24 -21.74
C ALA A 125 2.74 -16.51 -23.14
N THR A 126 3.48 -17.23 -24.00
CA THR A 126 2.99 -17.66 -25.32
C THR A 126 1.82 -18.63 -25.19
N ILE A 127 1.89 -19.63 -24.32
CA ILE A 127 0.75 -20.53 -24.05
C ILE A 127 -0.45 -19.74 -23.52
N ALA A 128 -0.23 -18.84 -22.57
CA ALA A 128 -1.29 -17.99 -21.99
C ALA A 128 -1.98 -17.12 -23.04
N SER A 129 -1.27 -16.65 -24.08
CA SER A 129 -1.85 -15.85 -25.16
C SER A 129 -2.85 -16.64 -26.03
N THR A 130 -2.76 -17.97 -26.08
CA THR A 130 -3.66 -18.84 -26.84
C THR A 130 -4.93 -19.21 -26.08
N LEU A 131 -5.03 -18.88 -24.79
CA LEU A 131 -6.17 -19.24 -23.93
C LEU A 131 -7.20 -18.10 -23.92
N ALA A 132 -8.47 -18.50 -24.03
CA ALA A 132 -9.62 -17.61 -23.99
C ALA A 132 -10.25 -17.54 -22.59
N GLU A 133 -10.59 -16.31 -22.17
CA GLU A 133 -11.32 -16.08 -20.93
C GLU A 133 -12.73 -16.72 -21.03
N VAL A 134 -13.28 -17.12 -19.90
CA VAL A 134 -14.54 -17.86 -19.73
C VAL A 134 -14.42 -19.34 -20.13
N ASP A 135 -13.86 -19.64 -21.30
CA ASP A 135 -13.74 -21.00 -21.81
C ASP A 135 -12.58 -21.79 -21.15
N ASP A 136 -11.38 -21.20 -21.16
CA ASP A 136 -10.14 -21.85 -20.75
C ASP A 136 -9.68 -21.41 -19.35
N PHE A 137 -10.02 -20.19 -18.95
CA PHE A 137 -9.74 -19.67 -17.60
C PHE A 137 -10.83 -18.69 -17.14
N LYS A 138 -10.90 -18.47 -15.84
CA LYS A 138 -11.79 -17.49 -15.20
C LYS A 138 -10.98 -16.51 -14.39
N VAL A 139 -11.37 -15.25 -14.43
CA VAL A 139 -10.79 -14.17 -13.61
C VAL A 139 -11.78 -13.79 -12.53
N ASP A 140 -11.38 -13.91 -11.29
CA ASP A 140 -12.11 -13.32 -10.17
C ASP A 140 -11.48 -11.98 -9.81
N HIS A 141 -12.12 -10.89 -10.25
CA HIS A 141 -11.64 -9.55 -10.01
C HIS A 141 -11.74 -9.12 -8.55
N ALA A 142 -12.63 -9.73 -7.75
CA ALA A 142 -12.80 -9.38 -6.34
C ALA A 142 -11.61 -9.82 -5.49
N ILE A 143 -11.14 -11.05 -5.70
CA ILE A 143 -9.98 -11.61 -4.99
C ILE A 143 -8.69 -11.51 -5.81
N ARG A 144 -8.78 -11.02 -7.06
CA ARG A 144 -7.65 -10.92 -8.02
C ARG A 144 -6.98 -12.27 -8.27
N GLU A 145 -7.76 -13.25 -8.59
CA GLU A 145 -7.26 -14.62 -8.84
C GLU A 145 -7.68 -15.11 -10.23
N VAL A 146 -6.77 -15.84 -10.87
CA VAL A 146 -7.04 -16.52 -12.15
C VAL A 146 -7.03 -18.03 -11.93
N THR A 147 -8.06 -18.70 -12.39
CA THR A 147 -8.20 -20.15 -12.30
C THR A 147 -8.41 -20.78 -13.67
N LEU A 148 -7.67 -21.87 -13.95
CA LEU A 148 -7.87 -22.64 -15.18
C LEU A 148 -9.13 -23.50 -15.09
N THR A 149 -9.94 -23.50 -16.15
CA THR A 149 -11.05 -24.46 -16.31
C THR A 149 -10.51 -25.87 -16.64
N PRO A 150 -11.31 -26.91 -16.53
CA PRO A 150 -10.91 -28.25 -16.99
C PRO A 150 -10.48 -28.29 -18.47
N ARG A 151 -11.07 -27.43 -19.31
CA ARG A 151 -10.69 -27.30 -20.72
C ARG A 151 -9.32 -26.62 -20.85
N GLY A 152 -9.08 -25.52 -20.12
CA GLY A 152 -7.80 -24.82 -20.11
C GLY A 152 -6.67 -25.71 -19.62
N ARG A 153 -6.87 -26.49 -18.54
CA ARG A 153 -5.86 -27.45 -18.05
C ARG A 153 -5.47 -28.46 -19.10
N ARG A 154 -6.44 -29.02 -19.86
CA ARG A 154 -6.15 -29.93 -20.96
C ARG A 154 -5.34 -29.27 -22.06
N LYS A 155 -5.65 -28.03 -22.45
CA LYS A 155 -4.87 -27.28 -23.43
C LYS A 155 -3.44 -27.01 -22.95
N VAL A 156 -3.28 -26.58 -21.71
CA VAL A 156 -1.96 -26.35 -21.09
C VAL A 156 -1.16 -27.64 -21.04
N ALA A 157 -1.77 -28.77 -20.66
CA ALA A 157 -1.10 -30.07 -20.63
C ALA A 157 -0.67 -30.57 -22.01
N ALA A 158 -1.44 -30.24 -23.08
CA ALA A 158 -1.16 -30.61 -24.46
C ALA A 158 -0.23 -29.64 -25.19
N ALA A 159 0.11 -28.48 -24.58
CA ALA A 159 0.94 -27.47 -25.22
C ALA A 159 2.35 -28.00 -25.50
N ASP A 160 2.87 -27.67 -26.69
CA ASP A 160 4.25 -28.01 -27.06
C ASP A 160 5.24 -27.17 -26.25
N VAL A 161 6.12 -27.86 -25.55
CA VAL A 161 7.17 -27.25 -24.69
C VAL A 161 8.55 -27.79 -25.02
N GLN A 162 8.73 -28.28 -26.26
CA GLN A 162 10.05 -28.79 -26.74
C GLN A 162 11.10 -27.69 -26.54
N GLY A 163 12.24 -28.10 -26.00
CA GLY A 163 13.36 -27.17 -25.73
C GLY A 163 13.27 -26.40 -24.41
N VAL A 164 12.20 -26.57 -23.60
CA VAL A 164 12.05 -25.91 -22.31
C VAL A 164 11.86 -26.95 -21.17
N PRO A 165 12.95 -27.54 -20.65
CA PRO A 165 12.87 -28.62 -19.65
C PRO A 165 12.09 -28.23 -18.38
N VAL A 166 12.10 -26.97 -17.99
CA VAL A 166 11.38 -26.45 -16.81
C VAL A 166 9.86 -26.63 -16.93
N LEU A 167 9.32 -26.69 -18.15
CA LEU A 167 7.91 -26.86 -18.44
C LEU A 167 7.51 -28.32 -18.72
N ALA A 168 8.44 -29.27 -18.64
CA ALA A 168 8.15 -30.68 -18.86
C ALA A 168 7.10 -31.23 -17.88
N GLY A 169 7.15 -30.82 -16.61
CA GLY A 169 6.15 -31.18 -15.59
C GLY A 169 4.85 -30.40 -15.76
N VAL A 170 3.72 -31.11 -15.93
CA VAL A 170 2.38 -30.51 -16.15
C VAL A 170 2.01 -29.52 -15.06
N ARG A 171 2.22 -29.87 -13.78
CA ARG A 171 1.91 -29.02 -12.65
C ARG A 171 2.68 -27.68 -12.70
N ARG A 172 3.99 -27.75 -12.97
CA ARG A 172 4.83 -26.55 -13.07
C ARG A 172 4.44 -25.69 -14.26
N ARG A 173 4.04 -26.31 -15.36
CA ARG A 173 3.51 -25.64 -16.54
C ARG A 173 2.22 -24.89 -16.21
N GLU A 174 1.27 -25.55 -15.54
CA GLU A 174 0.03 -24.90 -15.09
C GLU A 174 0.31 -23.69 -14.18
N GLU A 175 1.21 -23.83 -13.21
CA GLU A 175 1.61 -22.73 -12.30
C GLU A 175 2.13 -21.51 -13.08
N LEU A 176 3.08 -21.71 -14.01
CA LEU A 176 3.65 -20.61 -14.77
C LEU A 176 2.65 -19.99 -15.76
N VAL A 177 1.77 -20.79 -16.37
CA VAL A 177 0.72 -20.28 -17.25
C VAL A 177 -0.32 -19.48 -16.45
N VAL A 178 -0.70 -19.92 -15.25
CA VAL A 178 -1.59 -19.13 -14.38
C VAL A 178 -0.95 -17.80 -13.98
N GLN A 179 0.35 -17.77 -13.70
CA GLN A 179 1.08 -16.52 -13.44
C GLN A 179 1.07 -15.59 -14.67
N ALA A 180 1.30 -16.13 -15.86
CA ALA A 180 1.25 -15.37 -17.10
C ALA A 180 -0.14 -14.81 -17.40
N LEU A 181 -1.19 -15.61 -17.17
CA LEU A 181 -2.59 -15.17 -17.27
C LEU A 181 -2.92 -14.06 -16.26
N SER A 182 -2.46 -14.21 -15.02
CA SER A 182 -2.64 -13.19 -13.97
C SER A 182 -1.91 -11.89 -14.33
N ALA A 183 -0.69 -11.97 -14.86
CA ALA A 183 0.05 -10.81 -15.34
C ALA A 183 -0.69 -10.10 -16.49
N ARG A 184 -1.35 -10.87 -17.37
CA ARG A 184 -2.09 -10.33 -18.52
C ARG A 184 -3.43 -9.72 -18.14
N ALA A 185 -4.20 -10.40 -17.28
CA ALA A 185 -5.59 -10.06 -16.99
C ALA A 185 -5.76 -9.08 -15.80
N LEU A 186 -4.82 -9.07 -14.86
CA LEU A 186 -4.97 -8.35 -13.60
C LEU A 186 -3.96 -7.22 -13.38
N HIS A 187 -2.92 -7.13 -14.23
CA HIS A 187 -1.87 -6.14 -14.07
C HIS A 187 -1.66 -5.34 -15.35
N GLU A 188 -1.84 -4.04 -15.26
CA GLU A 188 -1.79 -3.09 -16.38
C GLU A 188 -0.58 -2.17 -16.22
N GLN A 189 0.12 -1.92 -17.33
CA GLN A 189 1.19 -0.93 -17.39
C GLN A 189 0.58 0.48 -17.18
N GLY A 190 1.31 1.35 -16.47
CA GLY A 190 0.83 2.68 -16.12
C GLY A 190 0.04 2.73 -14.80
N ARG A 191 -0.57 1.62 -14.41
CA ARG A 191 -1.35 1.52 -13.17
C ARG A 191 -0.63 0.72 -12.07
N HIS A 192 -0.17 -0.49 -12.40
CA HIS A 192 0.44 -1.42 -11.44
C HIS A 192 1.97 -1.44 -11.55
N TYR A 193 2.50 -1.09 -12.71
CA TYR A 193 3.93 -1.01 -12.98
C TYR A 193 4.22 -0.10 -14.17
N LEU A 194 5.47 0.33 -14.26
CA LEU A 194 6.03 1.01 -15.43
C LEU A 194 7.21 0.22 -15.97
N VAL A 195 7.45 0.37 -17.27
CA VAL A 195 8.70 -0.09 -17.89
C VAL A 195 9.64 1.11 -17.92
N ASN A 196 10.70 1.06 -17.15
CA ASN A 196 11.71 2.11 -17.09
C ASN A 196 13.10 1.51 -17.39
N GLU A 197 13.80 2.04 -18.38
CA GLU A 197 15.13 1.57 -18.81
C GLU A 197 15.20 0.04 -19.04
N GLY A 198 14.13 -0.54 -19.58
CA GLY A 198 14.04 -1.99 -19.85
C GLY A 198 13.84 -2.86 -18.59
N LYS A 199 13.46 -2.26 -17.46
CA LYS A 199 13.14 -2.94 -16.20
C LYS A 199 11.70 -2.66 -15.80
N ILE A 200 11.07 -3.64 -15.15
CA ILE A 200 9.75 -3.46 -14.53
C ILE A 200 9.92 -2.77 -13.19
N VAL A 201 9.26 -1.63 -13.02
CA VAL A 201 9.20 -0.89 -11.76
C VAL A 201 7.76 -0.91 -11.24
N ILE A 202 7.57 -1.44 -10.03
CA ILE A 202 6.24 -1.54 -9.42
C ILE A 202 5.74 -0.15 -9.03
N VAL A 203 4.46 0.10 -9.28
CA VAL A 203 3.72 1.26 -8.77
C VAL A 203 2.90 0.82 -7.58
N ASP A 204 3.04 1.50 -6.46
CA ASP A 204 2.21 1.25 -5.29
C ASP A 204 0.78 1.75 -5.55
N GLU A 205 -0.18 0.86 -5.56
CA GLU A 205 -1.58 1.17 -5.90
C GLU A 205 -2.22 2.20 -4.95
N PHE A 206 -1.71 2.30 -3.71
CA PHE A 206 -2.26 3.21 -2.70
C PHE A 206 -1.59 4.59 -2.73
N THR A 207 -0.28 4.61 -2.94
CA THR A 207 0.49 5.86 -2.91
C THR A 207 0.82 6.39 -4.29
N GLY A 208 0.71 5.56 -5.34
CA GLY A 208 1.18 5.85 -6.68
C GLY A 208 2.71 5.96 -6.80
N ARG A 209 3.46 5.61 -5.74
CA ARG A 209 4.93 5.70 -5.70
C ARG A 209 5.58 4.59 -6.50
N LEU A 210 6.66 4.95 -7.19
CA LEU A 210 7.52 3.97 -7.84
C LEU A 210 8.35 3.23 -6.79
N MET A 211 8.34 1.91 -6.87
CA MET A 211 9.05 1.02 -5.95
C MET A 211 10.12 0.25 -6.71
N SER A 212 11.23 0.91 -7.01
CA SER A 212 12.35 0.34 -7.77
C SER A 212 13.00 -0.86 -7.06
N ASP A 213 12.96 -0.88 -5.73
CA ASP A 213 13.61 -1.94 -4.94
C ASP A 213 12.71 -3.13 -4.64
N ARG A 214 11.43 -3.08 -5.04
CA ARG A 214 10.47 -4.16 -4.84
C ARG A 214 10.31 -5.01 -6.08
N THR A 215 10.10 -6.30 -5.84
CA THR A 215 9.73 -7.29 -6.86
C THR A 215 8.54 -8.10 -6.36
N TRP A 216 7.64 -8.51 -7.25
CA TRP A 216 6.62 -9.49 -6.92
C TRP A 216 7.25 -10.86 -6.67
N ARG A 217 6.59 -11.65 -5.83
CA ARG A 217 7.06 -12.96 -5.36
C ARG A 217 6.77 -14.09 -6.34
N ASP A 218 7.32 -15.23 -6.03
CA ASP A 218 6.98 -16.55 -6.57
C ASP A 218 7.08 -16.65 -8.10
N GLY A 219 7.88 -15.80 -8.72
CA GLY A 219 8.06 -15.75 -10.18
C GLY A 219 7.06 -14.84 -10.90
N PHE A 220 6.16 -14.15 -10.17
CA PHE A 220 5.19 -13.26 -10.80
C PHE A 220 5.84 -12.05 -11.46
N HIS A 221 6.92 -11.50 -10.85
CA HIS A 221 7.71 -10.43 -11.47
C HIS A 221 8.24 -10.84 -12.83
N GLN A 222 8.79 -12.06 -12.92
CA GLN A 222 9.30 -12.65 -14.15
C GLN A 222 8.19 -12.89 -15.20
N ALA A 223 6.98 -13.20 -14.75
CA ALA A 223 5.84 -13.33 -15.65
C ALA A 223 5.45 -11.98 -16.28
N VAL A 224 5.53 -10.87 -15.51
CA VAL A 224 5.33 -9.51 -16.03
C VAL A 224 6.47 -9.09 -16.95
N GLU A 225 7.72 -9.38 -16.59
CA GLU A 225 8.88 -9.14 -17.47
C GLU A 225 8.73 -9.86 -18.81
N ALA A 226 8.30 -11.12 -18.79
CA ALA A 226 8.03 -11.90 -20.00
C ALA A 226 6.86 -11.35 -20.82
N LYS A 227 5.80 -10.84 -20.15
CA LYS A 227 4.67 -10.17 -20.80
C LYS A 227 5.09 -8.93 -21.57
N GLU A 228 5.96 -8.10 -20.96
CA GLU A 228 6.43 -6.85 -21.57
C GLU A 228 7.65 -7.04 -22.51
N GLY A 229 8.13 -8.28 -22.65
CA GLY A 229 9.26 -8.59 -23.53
C GLY A 229 10.62 -8.05 -23.07
N VAL A 230 10.72 -7.66 -21.79
CA VAL A 230 11.99 -7.21 -21.20
C VAL A 230 12.83 -8.40 -20.73
N VAL A 231 14.06 -8.13 -20.31
CA VAL A 231 14.96 -9.19 -19.79
C VAL A 231 14.35 -9.82 -18.53
N VAL A 232 14.18 -11.15 -18.56
CA VAL A 232 13.65 -11.88 -17.42
C VAL A 232 14.77 -12.11 -16.40
N THR A 233 14.60 -11.51 -15.22
CA THR A 233 15.58 -11.57 -14.13
C THR A 233 15.46 -12.86 -13.33
N ARG A 234 16.48 -13.18 -12.52
CA ARG A 234 16.38 -14.29 -11.56
C ARG A 234 15.42 -13.93 -10.43
N PRO A 235 14.55 -14.88 -10.01
CA PRO A 235 13.78 -14.67 -8.79
C PRO A 235 14.71 -14.45 -7.60
N LYS A 236 14.52 -13.38 -6.86
CA LYS A 236 15.27 -13.13 -5.63
C LYS A 236 14.88 -14.20 -4.59
N GLU A 237 15.87 -14.88 -4.02
CA GLU A 237 15.61 -15.83 -2.92
C GLU A 237 15.28 -15.08 -1.65
N THR A 238 14.16 -15.41 -1.01
CA THR A 238 13.82 -14.86 0.31
C THR A 238 14.79 -15.42 1.34
N LEU A 239 15.68 -14.59 1.85
CA LEU A 239 16.61 -14.98 2.92
C LEU A 239 15.91 -15.00 4.27
N ASP A 240 15.05 -14.01 4.51
CA ASP A 240 14.30 -13.88 5.74
C ASP A 240 13.09 -12.97 5.55
N SER A 241 12.05 -13.16 6.37
CA SER A 241 10.83 -12.35 6.32
C SER A 241 10.17 -12.23 7.68
N ILE A 242 9.44 -11.13 7.88
CA ILE A 242 8.62 -10.91 9.06
C ILE A 242 7.42 -10.04 8.72
N SER A 243 6.24 -10.35 9.26
CA SER A 243 5.09 -9.45 9.18
C SER A 243 5.30 -8.24 10.11
N PHE A 244 4.79 -7.07 9.72
CA PHE A 244 4.80 -5.89 10.60
C PHE A 244 4.06 -6.17 11.91
N GLN A 245 2.97 -6.93 11.84
CA GLN A 245 2.20 -7.33 13.02
C GLN A 245 3.09 -8.02 14.06
N ARG A 246 3.87 -8.99 13.62
CA ARG A 246 4.76 -9.72 14.49
C ARG A 246 5.94 -8.87 14.97
N PHE A 247 6.56 -8.11 14.05
CA PHE A 247 7.68 -7.25 14.38
C PHE A 247 7.33 -6.25 15.49
N PHE A 248 6.23 -5.52 15.33
CA PHE A 248 5.79 -4.56 16.34
C PHE A 248 5.28 -5.22 17.62
N GLY A 249 4.71 -6.44 17.51
CA GLY A 249 4.32 -7.24 18.68
C GLY A 249 5.48 -7.69 19.56
N MET A 250 6.73 -7.67 19.06
CA MET A 250 7.93 -8.00 19.84
C MET A 250 8.41 -6.86 20.73
N TYR A 251 7.98 -5.63 20.50
CA TYR A 251 8.35 -4.53 21.40
C TYR A 251 7.77 -4.73 22.78
N ARG A 252 8.62 -4.59 23.81
CA ARG A 252 8.18 -4.73 25.20
C ARG A 252 7.10 -3.71 25.58
N ARG A 253 7.15 -2.52 25.00
CA ARG A 253 6.11 -1.49 25.10
C ARG A 253 5.89 -0.86 23.73
N LEU A 254 4.70 -1.02 23.25
CA LEU A 254 4.22 -0.43 22.00
C LEU A 254 3.15 0.61 22.32
N ALA A 255 3.27 1.77 21.73
CA ALA A 255 2.25 2.81 21.73
C ALA A 255 2.11 3.39 20.32
N GLY A 256 1.00 4.05 20.05
CA GLY A 256 0.81 4.70 18.76
C GLY A 256 -0.23 5.80 18.83
N MET A 257 -0.24 6.66 17.83
CA MET A 257 -1.21 7.73 17.67
C MET A 257 -1.70 7.82 16.23
N SER A 258 -2.95 8.16 16.07
CA SER A 258 -3.59 8.44 14.77
C SER A 258 -4.94 9.11 14.97
N GLY A 259 -5.37 9.88 13.98
CA GLY A 259 -6.71 10.47 13.94
C GLY A 259 -7.84 9.49 13.63
N THR A 260 -7.54 8.24 13.26
CA THR A 260 -8.52 7.32 12.62
C THR A 260 -8.51 5.88 13.16
N LEU A 261 -7.93 5.62 14.34
CA LEU A 261 -7.81 4.27 14.92
C LEU A 261 -9.09 3.66 15.50
N SER A 262 -10.13 4.45 15.72
CA SER A 262 -11.33 4.01 16.45
C SER A 262 -12.00 2.76 15.86
N GLU A 263 -11.99 2.58 14.56
CA GLU A 263 -12.60 1.44 13.86
C GLU A 263 -11.77 0.17 13.97
N ALA A 264 -10.45 0.32 14.05
CA ALA A 264 -9.51 -0.80 14.19
C ALA A 264 -9.33 -1.27 15.63
N ARG A 265 -10.07 -0.69 16.62
CA ARG A 265 -9.93 -0.99 18.05
C ARG A 265 -9.88 -2.48 18.37
N ARG A 266 -10.80 -3.27 17.80
CA ARG A 266 -10.85 -4.71 18.05
C ARG A 266 -9.65 -5.45 17.50
N GLU A 267 -9.14 -5.04 16.35
CA GLU A 267 -7.99 -5.64 15.71
C GLU A 267 -6.70 -5.29 16.46
N LEU A 268 -6.52 -4.02 16.83
CA LEU A 268 -5.40 -3.58 17.65
C LEU A 268 -5.33 -4.32 18.99
N TRP A 269 -6.48 -4.54 19.61
CA TRP A 269 -6.53 -5.33 20.85
C TRP A 269 -6.17 -6.79 20.62
N SER A 270 -6.73 -7.44 19.58
CA SER A 270 -6.49 -8.86 19.33
C SER A 270 -5.07 -9.19 18.86
N VAL A 271 -4.43 -8.28 18.10
CA VAL A 271 -3.11 -8.51 17.52
C VAL A 271 -1.98 -8.01 18.43
N TYR A 272 -2.15 -6.80 18.99
CA TYR A 272 -1.09 -6.11 19.72
C TYR A 272 -1.39 -5.89 21.22
N SER A 273 -2.57 -6.30 21.70
CA SER A 273 -3.06 -6.02 23.05
C SER A 273 -3.09 -4.51 23.37
N LEU A 274 -3.29 -3.66 22.36
CA LEU A 274 -3.31 -2.22 22.52
C LEU A 274 -4.75 -1.70 22.68
N PRO A 275 -5.05 -1.04 23.82
CA PRO A 275 -6.31 -0.33 23.98
C PRO A 275 -6.30 0.98 23.18
N VAL A 276 -7.45 1.37 22.63
CA VAL A 276 -7.61 2.64 21.92
C VAL A 276 -8.37 3.62 22.81
N THR A 277 -7.69 4.69 23.19
CA THR A 277 -8.26 5.79 23.99
C THR A 277 -8.53 6.99 23.08
N MET A 278 -9.76 7.52 23.16
CA MET A 278 -10.15 8.72 22.43
C MET A 278 -9.72 9.95 23.19
N ILE A 279 -8.84 10.75 22.60
CA ILE A 279 -8.43 12.04 23.15
C ILE A 279 -9.33 13.13 22.56
N PRO A 280 -10.02 13.93 23.39
CA PRO A 280 -10.89 14.98 22.91
C PRO A 280 -10.07 16.05 22.17
N ARG A 281 -10.67 16.66 21.17
CA ARG A 281 -10.04 17.73 20.41
C ARG A 281 -9.95 19.00 21.26
N HIS A 282 -8.84 19.75 21.12
CA HIS A 282 -8.67 21.05 21.77
C HIS A 282 -9.72 22.07 21.31
N ARG A 283 -10.08 22.06 20.01
CA ARG A 283 -11.13 22.91 19.45
C ARG A 283 -12.17 22.05 18.72
N PRO A 284 -13.46 22.40 18.78
CA PRO A 284 -14.50 21.70 18.02
C PRO A 284 -14.21 21.75 16.52
N SER A 285 -14.52 20.66 15.83
CA SER A 285 -14.36 20.61 14.36
C SER A 285 -15.45 21.44 13.68
N ARG A 286 -15.05 22.31 12.76
CA ARG A 286 -15.94 23.09 11.88
C ARG A 286 -16.03 22.49 10.48
N LEU A 287 -15.71 21.19 10.34
CA LEU A 287 -15.79 20.47 9.06
C LEU A 287 -17.25 20.25 8.64
N ARG A 288 -17.64 20.85 7.52
CA ARG A 288 -18.95 20.63 6.90
C ARG A 288 -18.84 19.49 5.88
N ARG A 289 -19.57 18.41 6.11
CA ARG A 289 -19.67 17.29 5.16
C ARG A 289 -20.87 17.49 4.24
N LEU A 290 -20.62 17.58 2.94
CA LEU A 290 -21.68 17.61 1.92
C LEU A 290 -22.17 16.18 1.66
N PRO A 291 -23.41 16.02 1.15
CA PRO A 291 -23.91 14.70 0.78
C PRO A 291 -23.03 14.02 -0.28
N LEU A 292 -22.90 12.69 -0.18
CA LEU A 292 -22.29 11.87 -1.20
C LEU A 292 -23.11 11.96 -2.48
N THR A 293 -22.49 12.32 -3.60
CA THR A 293 -23.11 12.34 -4.93
C THR A 293 -22.57 11.17 -5.74
N ALA A 294 -23.47 10.28 -6.16
CA ALA A 294 -23.12 9.11 -6.95
C ALA A 294 -23.74 9.17 -8.34
N PHE A 295 -22.93 8.92 -9.33
CA PHE A 295 -23.30 8.90 -10.74
C PHE A 295 -23.31 7.47 -11.28
N VAL A 296 -24.12 7.23 -12.30
CA VAL A 296 -24.10 5.95 -13.01
C VAL A 296 -22.81 5.80 -13.79
N ARG A 297 -22.37 6.87 -14.47
CA ARG A 297 -21.19 6.88 -15.34
C ARG A 297 -20.04 7.70 -14.77
N GLY A 298 -18.83 7.26 -15.00
CA GLY A 298 -17.60 7.95 -14.58
C GLY A 298 -17.45 9.33 -15.23
N GLU A 299 -17.89 9.50 -16.49
CA GLU A 299 -17.79 10.78 -17.19
C GLU A 299 -18.72 11.86 -16.59
N ASP A 300 -19.91 11.50 -16.13
CA ASP A 300 -20.82 12.42 -15.45
C ASP A 300 -20.26 12.86 -14.09
N ARG A 301 -19.59 11.95 -13.39
CA ARG A 301 -18.82 12.26 -12.17
C ARG A 301 -17.72 13.29 -12.46
N TRP A 302 -16.90 13.06 -13.49
CA TRP A 302 -15.80 13.97 -13.83
C TRP A 302 -16.30 15.36 -14.18
N ARG A 303 -17.40 15.45 -14.94
CA ARG A 303 -18.05 16.74 -15.25
C ARG A 303 -18.46 17.45 -13.96
N ALA A 304 -19.15 16.76 -13.06
CA ALA A 304 -19.59 17.35 -11.79
C ALA A 304 -18.41 17.79 -10.90
N VAL A 305 -17.30 17.05 -10.90
CA VAL A 305 -16.08 17.44 -10.19
C VAL A 305 -15.49 18.73 -10.77
N VAL A 306 -15.37 18.82 -12.08
CA VAL A 306 -14.87 20.03 -12.76
C VAL A 306 -15.78 21.23 -12.50
N ASP A 307 -17.09 21.07 -12.61
CA ASP A 307 -18.08 22.13 -12.36
C ASP A 307 -17.96 22.66 -10.92
N ALA A 308 -17.84 21.76 -9.93
CA ALA A 308 -17.65 22.13 -8.53
C ALA A 308 -16.32 22.91 -8.31
N ILE A 309 -15.24 22.50 -8.98
CA ILE A 309 -13.94 23.21 -8.90
C ILE A 309 -14.06 24.62 -9.51
N VAL A 310 -14.70 24.74 -10.68
CA VAL A 310 -14.90 26.02 -11.36
C VAL A 310 -15.70 26.99 -10.48
N GLU A 311 -16.79 26.54 -9.88
CA GLU A 311 -17.62 27.36 -8.98
C GLU A 311 -16.83 27.87 -7.76
N LEU A 312 -16.09 26.97 -7.12
CA LEU A 312 -15.28 27.31 -5.93
C LEU A 312 -14.10 28.21 -6.26
N ASN A 313 -13.43 27.95 -7.37
CA ASN A 313 -12.33 28.79 -7.85
C ASN A 313 -12.80 30.22 -8.19
N ARG A 314 -13.99 30.37 -8.79
CA ARG A 314 -14.57 31.68 -9.13
C ARG A 314 -14.76 32.57 -7.91
N VAL A 315 -15.09 32.01 -6.75
CA VAL A 315 -15.19 32.77 -5.49
C VAL A 315 -13.85 32.88 -4.75
N GLY A 316 -12.79 32.31 -5.31
CA GLY A 316 -11.45 32.32 -4.72
C GLY A 316 -11.26 31.34 -3.58
N ARG A 317 -12.12 30.34 -3.42
CA ARG A 317 -11.99 29.34 -2.39
C ARG A 317 -10.96 28.28 -2.78
N PRO A 318 -9.98 27.91 -1.93
CA PRO A 318 -9.02 26.88 -2.26
C PRO A 318 -9.66 25.48 -2.28
N VAL A 319 -9.24 24.66 -3.24
CA VAL A 319 -9.75 23.30 -3.45
C VAL A 319 -8.60 22.29 -3.48
N LEU A 320 -8.71 21.26 -2.65
CA LEU A 320 -7.84 20.08 -2.70
C LEU A 320 -8.65 18.91 -3.24
N VAL A 321 -8.21 18.35 -4.35
CA VAL A 321 -8.86 17.19 -4.97
C VAL A 321 -8.04 15.94 -4.72
N GLY A 322 -8.62 14.94 -4.06
CA GLY A 322 -8.02 13.63 -3.85
C GLY A 322 -8.42 12.66 -4.95
N THR A 323 -7.43 12.07 -5.63
CA THR A 323 -7.60 11.01 -6.63
C THR A 323 -6.95 9.71 -6.17
N ARG A 324 -7.38 8.56 -6.66
CA ARG A 324 -6.81 7.26 -6.24
C ARG A 324 -5.57 6.84 -7.03
N SER A 325 -5.39 7.33 -8.23
CA SER A 325 -4.27 6.94 -9.10
C SER A 325 -3.63 8.15 -9.77
N VAL A 326 -2.41 7.94 -10.26
CA VAL A 326 -1.69 8.93 -11.09
C VAL A 326 -2.50 9.23 -12.35
N GLU A 327 -3.02 8.18 -13.00
CA GLU A 327 -3.86 8.29 -14.19
C GLU A 327 -5.10 9.16 -13.95
N ALA A 328 -5.81 8.94 -12.83
CA ALA A 328 -6.97 9.77 -12.45
C ALA A 328 -6.58 11.23 -12.20
N SER A 329 -5.40 11.49 -11.64
CA SER A 329 -4.89 12.85 -11.42
C SER A 329 -4.54 13.56 -12.73
N GLU A 330 -3.95 12.83 -13.67
CA GLU A 330 -3.63 13.35 -15.00
C GLU A 330 -4.88 13.57 -15.85
N ALA A 331 -5.84 12.63 -15.82
CA ALA A 331 -7.12 12.77 -16.50
C ALA A 331 -7.91 13.98 -16.00
N LEU A 332 -7.87 14.28 -14.70
CA LEU A 332 -8.48 15.49 -14.16
C LEU A 332 -7.71 16.74 -14.57
N SER A 333 -6.37 16.68 -14.55
CA SER A 333 -5.53 17.81 -14.99
C SER A 333 -5.87 18.24 -16.43
N ILE A 334 -5.97 17.29 -17.36
CA ILE A 334 -6.34 17.56 -18.75
C ILE A 334 -7.71 18.26 -18.84
N ARG A 335 -8.69 17.82 -18.03
CA ARG A 335 -10.04 18.43 -18.01
C ARG A 335 -10.02 19.85 -17.42
N LEU A 336 -9.18 20.11 -16.42
CA LEU A 336 -9.02 21.43 -15.83
C LEU A 336 -8.31 22.40 -16.80
N ASP A 337 -7.37 21.93 -17.60
CA ASP A 337 -6.72 22.70 -18.66
C ASP A 337 -7.73 23.11 -19.74
N GLN A 338 -8.65 22.24 -20.11
CA GLN A 338 -9.72 22.53 -21.10
C GLN A 338 -10.64 23.66 -20.66
N VAL A 339 -10.83 23.84 -19.34
CA VAL A 339 -11.64 24.94 -18.78
C VAL A 339 -10.78 26.09 -18.24
N ALA A 340 -9.49 26.09 -18.58
CA ALA A 340 -8.51 27.12 -18.22
C ALA A 340 -8.42 27.43 -16.69
N ILE A 341 -8.57 26.40 -15.84
CA ILE A 341 -8.38 26.53 -14.39
C ILE A 341 -6.91 26.27 -14.05
N PRO A 342 -6.17 27.28 -13.52
CA PRO A 342 -4.82 27.08 -13.03
C PRO A 342 -4.81 26.10 -11.86
N HIS A 343 -4.00 25.05 -11.96
CA HIS A 343 -3.94 24.01 -10.92
C HIS A 343 -2.52 23.43 -10.78
N ARG A 344 -2.29 22.73 -9.69
CA ARG A 344 -1.06 21.97 -9.45
C ARG A 344 -1.40 20.51 -9.23
N VAL A 345 -0.60 19.62 -9.83
CA VAL A 345 -0.75 18.18 -9.69
C VAL A 345 0.39 17.63 -8.85
N LEU A 346 0.03 16.88 -7.81
CA LEU A 346 0.92 16.13 -6.96
C LEU A 346 0.65 14.64 -7.14
N ASN A 347 1.58 13.99 -7.79
CA ASN A 347 1.58 12.54 -7.93
C ASN A 347 2.99 11.99 -7.65
N ALA A 348 3.10 10.68 -7.62
CA ALA A 348 4.34 9.97 -7.34
C ALA A 348 5.54 10.34 -8.23
N LEU A 349 5.30 10.97 -9.36
CA LEU A 349 6.34 11.37 -10.31
C LEU A 349 7.01 12.70 -9.94
N ARG A 350 6.44 13.49 -9.00
CA ARG A 350 6.88 14.85 -8.66
C ARG A 350 7.21 15.05 -7.17
N HIS A 351 7.93 14.10 -6.56
CA HIS A 351 8.20 14.06 -5.11
C HIS A 351 8.96 15.25 -4.51
N ARG A 352 9.92 15.84 -5.25
CA ARG A 352 10.82 16.83 -4.65
C ARG A 352 10.13 18.14 -4.21
N GLU A 353 8.95 18.43 -4.75
CA GLU A 353 8.20 19.65 -4.48
C GLU A 353 6.95 19.42 -3.60
N GLU A 354 6.72 18.17 -3.19
CA GLU A 354 5.48 17.74 -2.52
C GLU A 354 5.09 18.61 -1.32
N ALA A 355 6.02 18.82 -0.39
CA ALA A 355 5.75 19.57 0.83
C ALA A 355 5.41 21.05 0.56
N GLN A 356 6.09 21.67 -0.42
CA GLN A 356 5.85 23.08 -0.76
C GLN A 356 4.51 23.29 -1.47
N VAL A 357 4.16 22.37 -2.38
CA VAL A 357 2.88 22.44 -3.12
C VAL A 357 1.70 22.21 -2.20
N ILE A 358 1.80 21.25 -1.27
CA ILE A 358 0.75 21.00 -0.27
C ILE A 358 0.63 22.17 0.71
N ALA A 359 1.74 22.74 1.18
CA ALA A 359 1.68 23.91 2.05
C ALA A 359 0.99 25.12 1.36
N ALA A 360 1.13 25.24 0.05
CA ALA A 360 0.47 26.28 -0.74
C ALA A 360 -1.00 25.96 -1.12
N ALA A 361 -1.50 24.76 -0.85
CA ALA A 361 -2.87 24.36 -1.21
C ALA A 361 -3.96 25.15 -0.44
N GLY A 362 -3.62 25.80 0.66
CA GLY A 362 -4.52 26.67 1.44
C GLY A 362 -4.59 28.12 0.98
N VAL A 363 -3.87 28.51 -0.04
CA VAL A 363 -3.85 29.90 -0.57
C VAL A 363 -5.13 30.15 -1.36
N ARG A 364 -5.62 31.41 -1.29
CA ARG A 364 -6.83 31.83 -2.00
C ARG A 364 -6.79 31.46 -3.49
N GLY A 365 -7.84 30.77 -3.97
CA GLY A 365 -8.00 30.35 -5.37
C GLY A 365 -7.07 29.20 -5.80
N ALA A 366 -6.28 28.62 -4.89
CA ALA A 366 -5.44 27.48 -5.22
C ALA A 366 -6.30 26.24 -5.55
N VAL A 367 -5.99 25.57 -6.65
CA VAL A 367 -6.53 24.25 -7.00
C VAL A 367 -5.37 23.27 -7.00
N THR A 368 -5.47 22.24 -6.14
CA THR A 368 -4.43 21.23 -6.00
C THR A 368 -5.05 19.86 -6.21
N VAL A 369 -4.56 19.12 -7.19
CA VAL A 369 -4.92 17.72 -7.43
C VAL A 369 -3.83 16.85 -6.83
N ALA A 370 -4.18 15.95 -5.93
CA ALA A 370 -3.21 15.10 -5.25
C ALA A 370 -3.68 13.64 -5.25
N THR A 371 -2.76 12.70 -5.48
CA THR A 371 -3.04 11.32 -5.12
C THR A 371 -3.15 11.20 -3.61
N ASN A 372 -3.98 10.32 -3.13
CA ASN A 372 -4.45 10.26 -1.74
C ASN A 372 -3.41 10.36 -0.64
N MET A 373 -2.24 9.82 -0.86
CA MET A 373 -1.16 9.77 0.14
C MET A 373 -0.15 10.90 -0.04
N ALA A 374 -0.28 11.69 -1.11
CA ALA A 374 0.59 12.84 -1.31
C ALA A 374 0.39 13.87 -0.19
N GLY A 375 1.49 14.37 0.35
CA GLY A 375 1.49 15.34 1.44
C GLY A 375 1.04 14.81 2.81
N ARG A 376 1.03 13.49 3.04
CA ARG A 376 0.78 12.94 4.39
C ARG A 376 1.82 13.50 5.37
N GLY A 377 1.36 13.95 6.55
CA GLY A 377 2.20 14.62 7.53
C GLY A 377 2.39 16.13 7.31
N THR A 378 2.11 16.67 6.12
CA THR A 378 2.22 18.10 5.85
C THR A 378 0.95 18.84 6.25
N ASP A 379 1.11 19.95 6.97
CA ASP A 379 -0.01 20.81 7.37
C ASP A 379 -0.36 21.81 6.26
N ILE A 380 -1.66 22.00 6.02
CA ILE A 380 -2.18 22.96 5.04
C ILE A 380 -2.69 24.17 5.83
N ARG A 381 -1.94 25.26 5.78
CA ARG A 381 -2.34 26.51 6.44
C ARG A 381 -3.20 27.34 5.52
N LEU A 382 -4.28 27.90 6.06
CA LEU A 382 -5.14 28.79 5.30
C LEU A 382 -4.46 30.14 5.08
N GLY A 383 -4.53 30.64 3.84
CA GLY A 383 -4.10 31.98 3.49
C GLY A 383 -5.06 33.06 4.05
N THR A 384 -4.61 34.32 4.02
CA THR A 384 -5.40 35.46 4.51
C THR A 384 -6.77 35.53 3.80
N GLY A 385 -7.85 35.69 4.57
CA GLY A 385 -9.22 35.83 4.08
C GLY A 385 -9.88 34.52 3.59
N VAL A 386 -9.20 33.38 3.64
CA VAL A 386 -9.74 32.09 3.21
C VAL A 386 -10.77 31.53 4.21
N GLU A 387 -10.61 31.83 5.50
CA GLU A 387 -11.60 31.44 6.52
C GLU A 387 -12.98 32.03 6.23
N GLU A 388 -13.08 33.26 5.77
CA GLU A 388 -14.32 33.95 5.40
C GLU A 388 -15.01 33.30 4.23
N LEU A 389 -14.24 32.68 3.31
CA LEU A 389 -14.73 31.88 2.19
C LEU A 389 -15.19 30.47 2.59
N GLY A 390 -15.09 30.11 3.88
CA GLY A 390 -15.45 28.80 4.41
C GLY A 390 -14.27 27.81 4.44
N GLY A 391 -13.03 28.29 4.35
CA GLY A 391 -11.81 27.50 4.46
C GLY A 391 -11.54 26.57 3.26
N LEU A 392 -10.64 25.63 3.45
CA LEU A 392 -10.29 24.63 2.41
C LEU A 392 -11.48 23.74 2.09
N HIS A 393 -11.74 23.57 0.79
CA HIS A 393 -12.68 22.58 0.29
C HIS A 393 -11.95 21.34 -0.24
N VAL A 394 -12.31 20.17 0.28
CA VAL A 394 -11.74 18.88 -0.15
C VAL A 394 -12.76 18.15 -1.02
N ILE A 395 -12.34 17.73 -2.21
CA ILE A 395 -13.11 16.87 -3.11
C ILE A 395 -12.45 15.49 -3.13
N ALA A 396 -13.22 14.44 -2.83
CA ALA A 396 -12.83 13.07 -3.11
C ALA A 396 -13.52 12.62 -4.41
N THR A 397 -12.74 12.16 -5.38
CA THR A 397 -13.26 11.71 -6.68
C THR A 397 -13.72 10.27 -6.69
N GLU A 398 -13.33 9.50 -5.68
CA GLU A 398 -13.68 8.09 -5.48
C GLU A 398 -13.65 7.77 -3.98
N LEU A 399 -14.29 6.68 -3.57
CA LEU A 399 -14.15 6.12 -2.22
C LEU A 399 -13.02 5.10 -2.18
N HIS A 400 -12.36 5.02 -1.01
CA HIS A 400 -11.39 3.97 -0.72
C HIS A 400 -12.06 2.70 -0.21
N GLU A 401 -11.31 1.61 -0.21
CA GLU A 401 -11.70 0.36 0.43
C GLU A 401 -11.92 0.53 1.95
N SER A 402 -11.33 1.58 2.54
CA SER A 402 -11.44 1.92 3.96
C SER A 402 -12.01 3.32 4.18
N GLU A 403 -13.13 3.41 4.90
CA GLU A 403 -13.71 4.69 5.35
C GLU A 403 -12.71 5.54 6.16
N ARG A 404 -11.74 4.88 6.78
CA ARG A 404 -10.67 5.52 7.54
C ARG A 404 -9.75 6.37 6.63
N VAL A 405 -9.41 5.88 5.45
CA VAL A 405 -8.61 6.60 4.45
C VAL A 405 -9.40 7.80 3.90
N ASP A 406 -10.70 7.64 3.65
CA ASP A 406 -11.58 8.75 3.25
C ASP A 406 -11.63 9.83 4.33
N ARG A 407 -11.61 9.44 5.61
CA ARG A 407 -11.54 10.40 6.72
C ARG A 407 -10.20 11.11 6.83
N GLN A 408 -9.09 10.45 6.49
CA GLN A 408 -7.78 11.10 6.44
C GLN A 408 -7.75 12.20 5.38
N LEU A 409 -8.32 11.92 4.19
CA LEU A 409 -8.46 12.93 3.14
C LEU A 409 -9.36 14.08 3.60
N ALA A 410 -10.54 13.77 4.14
CA ALA A 410 -11.46 14.78 4.68
C ALA A 410 -10.80 15.61 5.82
N GLY A 411 -9.94 14.99 6.61
CA GLY A 411 -9.20 15.60 7.71
C GLY A 411 -8.08 16.56 7.27
N ARG A 412 -7.87 16.74 5.97
CA ARG A 412 -7.01 17.80 5.43
C ARG A 412 -7.66 19.17 5.59
N ALA A 413 -8.99 19.25 5.59
CA ALA A 413 -9.76 20.45 5.86
C ALA A 413 -10.15 20.59 7.34
N ALA A 414 -10.49 21.80 7.76
CA ALA A 414 -10.99 22.14 9.09
C ALA A 414 -10.02 21.74 10.23
N ARG A 415 -8.73 21.94 10.03
CA ARG A 415 -7.71 21.75 11.05
C ARG A 415 -7.73 22.91 12.06
N GLN A 416 -7.20 22.68 13.26
CA GLN A 416 -7.03 23.70 14.31
C GLN A 416 -8.29 24.51 14.67
N GLY A 417 -9.50 23.98 14.34
CA GLY A 417 -10.78 24.70 14.54
C GLY A 417 -11.13 25.68 13.42
N GLU A 418 -10.36 25.70 12.34
CA GLU A 418 -10.67 26.45 11.12
C GLU A 418 -11.91 25.88 10.40
N PRO A 419 -12.65 26.69 9.60
CA PRO A 419 -13.72 26.17 8.77
C PRO A 419 -13.15 25.34 7.62
N GLY A 420 -13.96 24.43 7.11
CA GLY A 420 -13.63 23.62 5.95
C GLY A 420 -14.81 22.77 5.51
N SER A 421 -14.75 22.24 4.31
CA SER A 421 -15.79 21.33 3.84
C SER A 421 -15.21 20.19 3.00
N VAL A 422 -15.97 19.10 2.92
CA VAL A 422 -15.64 17.94 2.11
C VAL A 422 -16.85 17.53 1.28
N GLN A 423 -16.60 17.18 0.04
CA GLN A 423 -17.58 16.61 -0.89
C GLN A 423 -17.00 15.36 -1.55
N VAL A 424 -17.84 14.35 -1.71
CA VAL A 424 -17.46 13.07 -2.29
C VAL A 424 -18.29 12.82 -3.53
N PHE A 425 -17.62 12.63 -4.65
CA PHE A 425 -18.21 12.24 -5.93
C PHE A 425 -17.75 10.83 -6.27
N VAL A 426 -18.70 9.95 -6.62
CA VAL A 426 -18.40 8.58 -7.00
C VAL A 426 -19.17 8.19 -8.26
N SER A 427 -18.72 7.16 -8.95
CA SER A 427 -19.44 6.50 -10.03
C SER A 427 -19.71 5.04 -9.65
N LEU A 428 -20.83 4.48 -10.11
CA LEU A 428 -21.07 3.04 -9.97
C LEU A 428 -20.08 2.19 -10.79
N GLU A 429 -19.33 2.81 -11.70
CA GLU A 429 -18.23 2.19 -12.45
C GLU A 429 -16.92 2.15 -11.68
N ASP A 430 -16.82 2.81 -10.50
CA ASP A 430 -15.60 2.80 -9.70
C ASP A 430 -15.27 1.38 -9.22
N GLU A 431 -14.00 1.04 -9.19
CA GLU A 431 -13.48 -0.29 -8.86
C GLU A 431 -14.07 -0.84 -7.54
N LEU A 432 -14.25 0.02 -6.54
CA LEU A 432 -14.83 -0.37 -5.26
C LEU A 432 -16.22 -1.00 -5.41
N PHE A 433 -17.08 -0.41 -6.25
CA PHE A 433 -18.44 -0.93 -6.44
C PHE A 433 -18.46 -2.16 -7.35
N VAL A 434 -17.66 -2.14 -8.42
CA VAL A 434 -17.54 -3.26 -9.34
C VAL A 434 -17.06 -4.53 -8.61
N ARG A 435 -16.06 -4.39 -7.73
CA ARG A 435 -15.48 -5.53 -7.00
C ARG A 435 -16.34 -5.99 -5.83
N PHE A 436 -16.91 -5.07 -5.07
CA PHE A 436 -17.48 -5.41 -3.76
C PHE A 436 -18.99 -5.21 -3.64
N ALA A 437 -19.63 -4.56 -4.60
CA ALA A 437 -21.07 -4.28 -4.55
C ALA A 437 -21.75 -4.27 -5.94
N SER A 438 -21.34 -5.15 -6.86
CA SER A 438 -21.83 -5.16 -8.24
C SER A 438 -23.35 -5.34 -8.35
N LEU A 439 -23.96 -6.20 -7.54
CA LEU A 439 -25.40 -6.42 -7.52
C LEU A 439 -26.16 -5.21 -6.97
N GLU A 440 -25.67 -4.64 -5.88
CA GLU A 440 -26.24 -3.44 -5.25
C GLU A 440 -26.09 -2.21 -6.17
N ALA A 441 -24.95 -2.10 -6.88
CA ALA A 441 -24.70 -1.06 -7.87
C ALA A 441 -25.68 -1.18 -9.06
N ALA A 442 -25.90 -2.38 -9.58
CA ALA A 442 -26.89 -2.62 -10.65
C ALA A 442 -28.33 -2.30 -10.19
N ALA A 443 -28.67 -2.59 -8.93
CA ALA A 443 -29.95 -2.20 -8.36
C ALA A 443 -30.06 -0.66 -8.20
N ALA A 444 -28.99 -0.01 -7.73
CA ALA A 444 -28.93 1.44 -7.57
C ALA A 444 -29.03 2.17 -8.92
N GLN A 445 -28.45 1.62 -9.98
CA GLN A 445 -28.55 2.15 -11.34
C GLN A 445 -30.01 2.25 -11.81
N ARG A 446 -30.86 1.27 -11.47
CA ARG A 446 -32.29 1.27 -11.82
C ARG A 446 -33.09 2.37 -11.10
N LEU A 447 -32.58 2.83 -9.95
CA LEU A 447 -33.19 3.90 -9.15
C LEU A 447 -32.65 5.29 -9.49
N ALA A 448 -31.63 5.36 -10.34
CA ALA A 448 -31.03 6.61 -10.76
C ALA A 448 -32.01 7.46 -11.58
N ARG A 449 -31.95 8.79 -11.40
CA ARG A 449 -32.70 9.79 -12.18
C ARG A 449 -31.67 10.73 -12.80
N ASP A 450 -31.79 10.95 -14.09
CA ASP A 450 -30.87 11.80 -14.87
C ASP A 450 -29.38 11.44 -14.64
N GLY A 451 -29.09 10.14 -14.50
CA GLY A 451 -27.73 9.63 -14.25
C GLY A 451 -27.24 9.76 -12.81
N VAL A 452 -28.04 10.31 -11.89
CA VAL A 452 -27.67 10.50 -10.48
C VAL A 452 -28.43 9.51 -9.59
N VAL A 453 -27.70 8.82 -8.73
CA VAL A 453 -28.24 7.86 -7.76
C VAL A 453 -28.76 8.62 -6.53
N PRO A 454 -29.95 8.27 -6.00
CA PRO A 454 -30.47 8.91 -4.79
C PRO A 454 -29.47 8.80 -3.62
N PRO A 455 -29.21 9.89 -2.84
CA PRO A 455 -28.13 9.93 -1.84
C PRO A 455 -28.19 8.82 -0.78
N MET A 456 -29.42 8.43 -0.35
CA MET A 456 -29.59 7.34 0.62
C MET A 456 -29.18 5.99 0.06
N VAL A 457 -29.51 5.73 -1.23
CA VAL A 457 -29.13 4.52 -1.95
C VAL A 457 -27.61 4.49 -2.16
N ALA A 458 -27.05 5.59 -2.65
CA ALA A 458 -25.61 5.75 -2.84
C ALA A 458 -24.82 5.45 -1.54
N LYS A 459 -25.27 6.02 -0.43
CA LYS A 459 -24.66 5.79 0.89
C LYS A 459 -24.78 4.32 1.35
N ALA A 460 -25.91 3.67 1.06
CA ALA A 460 -26.09 2.26 1.41
C ALA A 460 -25.15 1.35 0.60
N VAL A 461 -25.07 1.57 -0.71
CA VAL A 461 -24.17 0.81 -1.60
C VAL A 461 -22.70 1.01 -1.20
N ALA A 462 -22.30 2.27 -0.93
CA ALA A 462 -20.95 2.59 -0.48
C ALA A 462 -20.58 1.84 0.83
N ARG A 463 -21.48 1.82 1.79
CA ARG A 463 -21.26 1.10 3.06
C ARG A 463 -21.11 -0.40 2.86
N VAL A 464 -21.93 -1.01 2.02
CA VAL A 464 -21.82 -2.45 1.70
C VAL A 464 -20.50 -2.75 1.04
N ALA A 465 -20.11 -1.95 0.04
CA ALA A 465 -18.85 -2.11 -0.68
C ALA A 465 -17.64 -2.02 0.27
N GLN A 466 -17.58 -0.95 1.08
CA GLN A 466 -16.49 -0.75 2.04
C GLN A 466 -16.46 -1.82 3.12
N ALA A 467 -17.62 -2.26 3.63
CA ALA A 467 -17.67 -3.33 4.64
C ALA A 467 -17.10 -4.67 4.09
N ARG A 468 -17.43 -5.03 2.86
CA ARG A 468 -16.88 -6.23 2.20
C ARG A 468 -15.38 -6.10 1.92
N ALA A 469 -14.93 -4.95 1.42
CA ALA A 469 -13.52 -4.67 1.20
C ALA A 469 -12.70 -4.78 2.50
N GLN A 470 -13.20 -4.18 3.57
CA GLN A 470 -12.59 -4.24 4.90
C GLN A 470 -12.54 -5.66 5.47
N ALA A 471 -13.61 -6.45 5.28
CA ALA A 471 -13.63 -7.84 5.71
C ALA A 471 -12.55 -8.67 4.98
N LEU A 472 -12.39 -8.47 3.67
CA LEU A 472 -11.34 -9.11 2.89
C LEU A 472 -9.95 -8.68 3.33
N ALA A 473 -9.71 -7.39 3.52
CA ALA A 473 -8.43 -6.86 4.00
C ALA A 473 -8.05 -7.42 5.38
N LYS A 474 -9.02 -7.50 6.30
CA LYS A 474 -8.82 -8.10 7.63
C LYS A 474 -8.45 -9.58 7.51
N ARG A 475 -9.13 -10.34 6.64
CA ARG A 475 -8.81 -11.75 6.41
C ARG A 475 -7.38 -11.91 5.90
N ARG A 476 -6.97 -11.12 4.89
CA ARG A 476 -5.60 -11.15 4.37
C ARG A 476 -4.55 -10.88 5.45
N ARG A 477 -4.79 -9.90 6.33
CA ARG A 477 -3.89 -9.62 7.46
C ARG A 477 -3.79 -10.78 8.44
N SER A 478 -4.91 -11.45 8.71
CA SER A 478 -4.93 -12.64 9.55
C SER A 478 -4.15 -13.79 8.91
N ASP A 479 -4.31 -14.00 7.59
CA ASP A 479 -3.61 -15.05 6.86
C ASP A 479 -2.09 -14.83 6.85
N VAL A 480 -1.64 -13.57 6.72
CA VAL A 480 -0.22 -13.21 6.80
C VAL A 480 0.36 -13.53 8.19
N LEU A 481 -0.36 -13.18 9.25
CA LEU A 481 0.08 -13.47 10.61
C LEU A 481 0.14 -14.99 10.87
N GLN A 482 -0.86 -15.74 10.44
CA GLN A 482 -0.87 -17.20 10.57
C GLN A 482 0.27 -17.86 9.78
N SER A 483 0.58 -17.36 8.58
CA SER A 483 1.69 -17.88 7.78
C SER A 483 3.03 -17.67 8.49
N ASP A 484 3.22 -16.52 9.12
CA ASP A 484 4.42 -16.24 9.93
C ASP A 484 4.55 -17.19 11.14
N ASP A 485 3.45 -17.48 11.81
CA ASP A 485 3.44 -18.39 12.96
C ASP A 485 3.76 -19.82 12.52
N GLN A 486 3.17 -20.30 11.40
CA GLN A 486 3.44 -21.63 10.84
C GLN A 486 4.91 -21.80 10.41
N LEU A 487 5.51 -20.76 9.77
CA LEU A 487 6.92 -20.78 9.40
C LEU A 487 7.82 -20.90 10.64
N ARG A 488 7.48 -20.22 11.71
CA ARG A 488 8.23 -20.31 12.97
C ARG A 488 8.13 -21.69 13.60
N ASP A 489 6.94 -22.25 13.66
CA ASP A 489 6.73 -23.57 14.27
C ASP A 489 7.48 -24.65 13.50
N SER A 490 7.45 -24.59 12.16
CA SER A 490 8.20 -25.51 11.32
C SER A 490 9.73 -25.40 11.51
N LEU A 491 10.25 -24.18 11.62
CA LEU A 491 11.68 -23.94 11.92
C LEU A 491 12.04 -24.32 13.36
N GLY A 492 11.15 -24.11 14.32
CA GLY A 492 11.31 -24.51 15.72
C GLY A 492 11.35 -26.03 15.90
N PHE A 493 10.55 -26.78 15.13
CA PHE A 493 10.59 -28.25 15.09
C PHE A 493 11.89 -28.77 14.48
N ALA A 494 12.35 -28.17 13.39
CA ALA A 494 13.62 -28.52 12.73
C ALA A 494 14.83 -28.27 13.65
N ALA A 495 14.76 -27.28 14.56
CA ALA A 495 15.82 -26.97 15.52
C ALA A 495 15.80 -27.88 16.76
N LYS A 496 14.67 -28.52 17.10
CA LYS A 496 14.55 -29.47 18.23
C LYS A 496 14.87 -30.91 17.84
N GLY A 497 14.93 -31.22 16.55
CA GLY A 497 15.20 -32.56 16.01
C GLY A 497 16.66 -32.84 15.64
N ARG A 498 17.64 -32.03 16.10
CA ARG A 498 19.09 -32.25 15.92
C ARG A 498 19.84 -32.20 17.23
#